data_0875a089d1eba2140a53a432074e24a3
#
_entry.id   0875a089d1eba2140a53a432074e24a3
#
_cell.length_a   1.000
_cell.length_b   1.000
_cell.length_c   1.000
_cell.angle_alpha   90.00
_cell.angle_beta   90.00
_cell.angle_gamma   90.00
#
_symmetry.space_group_name_H-M   'P 1'
#
loop_
_entity.id
_entity.type
_entity.pdbx_description
1 polymer ?
#
loop_
_entity_poly.entity_id
_entity_poly.type
_entity_poly.pdbx_seq_one_letter_code
_entity_poly.pdbx_strand_id
1 'polypeptide(L)'
;MKGEFIMPRLVKESVRGMELLTPEDLLFTNREIFLTTEVDNDTANNLMKQLMILEKLDNTKEITLYINSPGGEVVSGLAVYDYIQLMKAPVRTVCIGTAASMGAILFLAGQNREMLAHTRLMIHDPAYGGGDMAGKKPHELQMYVDKLKQSQEIIAGIIAEKTGKTMEEIYEKTREDSYFNAKEAIEYGLATGIVNCTNNRVFLE
;
A
#
# COMPACT_ATOMS: atom_id res chain seq x y z
N MET A 1 6.85 17.65 25.49
CA MET A 1 8.13 17.04 25.10
C MET A 1 7.81 15.69 24.45
N LYS A 2 7.99 15.54 23.12
CA LYS A 2 7.96 14.22 22.49
C LYS A 2 9.25 13.53 22.91
N GLY A 3 9.15 12.44 23.69
CA GLY A 3 10.32 11.64 24.05
C GLY A 3 10.97 11.14 22.77
N GLU A 4 12.27 11.31 22.67
CA GLU A 4 13.07 10.68 21.59
C GLU A 4 12.93 9.17 21.75
N PHE A 5 12.27 8.53 20.77
CA PHE A 5 12.15 7.08 20.75
C PHE A 5 13.52 6.52 20.31
N ILE A 6 14.28 6.03 21.30
CA ILE A 6 15.58 5.41 21.00
C ILE A 6 15.29 4.03 20.40
N MET A 7 15.50 3.90 19.10
CA MET A 7 15.41 2.61 18.41
C MET A 7 16.52 1.70 18.90
N PRO A 8 16.19 0.47 19.36
CA PRO A 8 17.21 -0.51 19.75
C PRO A 8 18.06 -0.89 18.51
N ARG A 9 19.37 -1.01 18.74
CA ARG A 9 20.28 -1.52 17.70
C ARG A 9 20.58 -2.98 18.00
N LEU A 10 20.58 -3.79 16.94
CA LEU A 10 20.93 -5.20 16.99
C LEU A 10 22.39 -5.36 16.57
N VAL A 11 23.11 -6.22 17.26
CA VAL A 11 24.50 -6.58 16.90
C VAL A 11 24.44 -7.92 16.20
N LYS A 12 24.88 -7.95 14.94
CA LYS A 12 25.05 -9.19 14.18
C LYS A 12 26.53 -9.47 14.03
N GLU A 13 26.96 -10.64 14.48
CA GLU A 13 28.32 -11.11 14.26
C GLU A 13 28.41 -11.74 12.86
N SER A 14 29.37 -11.29 12.07
CA SER A 14 29.63 -11.81 10.73
C SER A 14 31.12 -12.17 10.61
N VAL A 15 31.48 -12.91 9.59
CA VAL A 15 32.90 -13.20 9.27
C VAL A 15 33.75 -11.94 9.00
N ARG A 16 33.11 -10.78 8.83
CA ARG A 16 33.76 -9.46 8.62
C ARG A 16 33.80 -8.61 9.89
N GLY A 17 33.27 -9.10 11.02
CA GLY A 17 33.19 -8.37 12.28
C GLY A 17 31.76 -8.16 12.78
N MET A 18 31.60 -7.25 13.75
CA MET A 18 30.29 -6.89 14.29
C MET A 18 29.65 -5.81 13.43
N GLU A 19 28.42 -6.06 12.98
CA GLU A 19 27.58 -5.11 12.27
C GLU A 19 26.45 -4.63 13.19
N LEU A 20 26.24 -3.33 13.24
CA LEU A 20 25.12 -2.70 13.96
C LEU A 20 23.96 -2.52 12.99
N LEU A 21 22.88 -3.26 13.21
CA LEU A 21 21.66 -3.21 12.39
C LEU A 21 20.54 -2.50 13.15
N THR A 22 19.76 -1.73 12.42
CA THR A 22 18.44 -1.27 12.91
C THR A 22 17.40 -2.38 12.72
N PRO A 23 16.25 -2.32 13.41
CA PRO A 23 15.14 -3.24 13.15
C PRO A 23 14.71 -3.21 11.68
N GLU A 24 14.72 -2.03 11.06
CA GLU A 24 14.38 -1.83 9.64
C GLU A 24 15.37 -2.54 8.73
N ASP A 25 16.68 -2.49 9.03
CA ASP A 25 17.71 -3.21 8.26
C ASP A 25 17.46 -4.72 8.31
N LEU A 26 17.12 -5.24 9.49
CA LEU A 26 16.82 -6.66 9.65
C LEU A 26 15.56 -7.06 8.87
N LEU A 27 14.49 -6.29 8.99
CA LEU A 27 13.24 -6.53 8.28
C LEU A 27 13.47 -6.48 6.76
N PHE A 28 14.23 -5.49 6.28
CA PHE A 28 14.58 -5.37 4.88
C PHE A 28 15.40 -6.58 4.38
N THR A 29 16.35 -7.10 5.18
CA THR A 29 17.08 -8.33 4.81
C THR A 29 16.17 -9.55 4.72
N ASN A 30 15.06 -9.56 5.47
CA ASN A 30 14.01 -10.57 5.38
C ASN A 30 12.98 -10.31 4.28
N ARG A 31 13.22 -9.30 3.45
CA ARG A 31 12.32 -8.88 2.35
C ARG A 31 10.99 -8.32 2.83
N GLU A 32 11.01 -7.69 4.00
CA GLU A 32 9.87 -7.05 4.64
C GLU A 32 10.03 -5.53 4.57
N ILE A 33 9.07 -4.86 3.95
CA ILE A 33 9.06 -3.41 3.74
C ILE A 33 7.75 -2.80 4.22
N PHE A 34 7.75 -1.50 4.48
CA PHE A 34 6.65 -0.82 5.15
C PHE A 34 6.19 0.43 4.41
N LEU A 35 4.87 0.59 4.35
CA LEU A 35 4.19 1.84 4.01
C LEU A 35 3.34 2.25 5.22
N THR A 36 3.86 3.15 6.06
CA THR A 36 3.22 3.54 7.34
C THR A 36 2.89 5.01 7.43
N THR A 37 2.97 5.73 6.31
CA THR A 37 2.70 7.16 6.22
C THR A 37 1.77 7.46 5.06
N GLU A 38 1.49 8.73 4.82
CA GLU A 38 0.81 9.21 3.63
C GLU A 38 1.61 8.84 2.37
N VAL A 39 0.88 8.56 1.28
CA VAL A 39 1.46 8.32 -0.05
C VAL A 39 1.71 9.65 -0.72
N ASP A 40 2.96 10.04 -0.78
CA ASP A 40 3.44 11.21 -1.50
C ASP A 40 4.59 10.83 -2.45
N ASN A 41 5.18 11.79 -3.13
CA ASN A 41 6.28 11.55 -4.05
C ASN A 41 7.52 10.94 -3.35
N ASP A 42 7.84 11.36 -2.14
CA ASP A 42 9.03 10.90 -1.42
C ASP A 42 8.85 9.47 -0.90
N THR A 43 7.71 9.19 -0.29
CA THR A 43 7.36 7.84 0.20
C THR A 43 7.24 6.84 -0.94
N ALA A 44 6.61 7.22 -2.05
CA ALA A 44 6.50 6.40 -3.25
C ALA A 44 7.87 6.09 -3.87
N ASN A 45 8.74 7.10 -4.03
CA ASN A 45 10.08 6.91 -4.53
C ASN A 45 10.94 6.03 -3.62
N ASN A 46 10.78 6.15 -2.30
CA ASN A 46 11.50 5.34 -1.33
C ASN A 46 11.05 3.88 -1.39
N LEU A 47 9.74 3.64 -1.43
CA LEU A 47 9.18 2.30 -1.60
C LEU A 47 9.61 1.66 -2.93
N MET A 48 9.59 2.43 -4.01
CA MET A 48 10.05 1.99 -5.33
C MET A 48 11.51 1.52 -5.30
N LYS A 49 12.42 2.29 -4.66
CA LYS A 49 13.83 1.92 -4.53
C LYS A 49 14.01 0.61 -3.75
N GLN A 50 13.25 0.43 -2.67
CA GLN A 50 13.29 -0.80 -1.88
C GLN A 50 12.84 -2.01 -2.71
N LEU A 51 11.72 -1.89 -3.41
CA LEU A 51 11.22 -2.92 -4.32
C LEU A 51 12.25 -3.27 -5.42
N MET A 52 12.84 -2.25 -6.06
CA MET A 52 13.88 -2.44 -7.09
C MET A 52 15.12 -3.18 -6.57
N ILE A 53 15.55 -2.90 -5.35
CA ILE A 53 16.70 -3.58 -4.74
C ILE A 53 16.34 -5.03 -4.47
N LEU A 54 15.20 -5.30 -3.82
CA LEU A 54 14.76 -6.64 -3.49
C LEU A 54 14.53 -7.50 -4.74
N GLU A 55 13.94 -6.92 -5.79
CA GLU A 55 13.79 -7.58 -7.10
C GLU A 55 15.15 -7.97 -7.71
N LYS A 56 16.15 -7.08 -7.64
CA LYS A 56 17.51 -7.37 -8.15
C LYS A 56 18.26 -8.40 -7.31
N LEU A 57 18.04 -8.44 -6.02
CA LEU A 57 18.69 -9.41 -5.13
C LEU A 57 18.17 -10.84 -5.37
N ASP A 58 16.86 -11.01 -5.50
CA ASP A 58 16.24 -12.30 -5.83
C ASP A 58 14.79 -12.05 -6.31
N ASN A 59 14.55 -12.25 -7.58
CA ASN A 59 13.23 -12.04 -8.18
C ASN A 59 12.31 -13.27 -8.11
N THR A 60 12.71 -14.30 -7.38
CA THR A 60 11.91 -15.52 -7.19
C THR A 60 11.27 -15.61 -5.81
N LYS A 61 11.82 -14.87 -4.84
CA LYS A 61 11.34 -14.86 -3.46
C LYS A 61 10.32 -13.76 -3.22
N GLU A 62 9.31 -14.09 -2.43
CA GLU A 62 8.25 -13.16 -2.04
C GLU A 62 8.81 -11.96 -1.28
N ILE A 63 8.21 -10.80 -1.53
CA ILE A 63 8.40 -9.56 -0.77
C ILE A 63 7.11 -9.31 0.01
N THR A 64 7.21 -9.02 1.30
CA THR A 64 6.07 -8.62 2.11
C THR A 64 6.04 -7.11 2.29
N LEU A 65 4.96 -6.48 1.84
CA LEU A 65 4.68 -5.06 2.06
C LEU A 65 3.62 -4.89 3.15
N TYR A 66 4.04 -4.39 4.31
CA TYR A 66 3.15 -4.04 5.40
C TYR A 66 2.58 -2.63 5.21
N ILE A 67 1.27 -2.48 5.34
CA ILE A 67 0.56 -1.24 5.06
C ILE A 67 -0.22 -0.77 6.30
N ASN A 68 0.06 0.48 6.70
CA ASN A 68 -0.72 1.26 7.64
C ASN A 68 -0.72 2.72 7.18
N SER A 69 -1.51 3.04 6.16
CA SER A 69 -1.47 4.31 5.44
C SER A 69 -2.87 4.88 5.25
N PRO A 70 -3.05 6.18 5.42
CA PRO A 70 -4.30 6.87 5.11
C PRO A 70 -4.54 7.04 3.59
N GLY A 71 -3.55 6.71 2.76
CA GLY A 71 -3.55 7.01 1.33
C GLY A 71 -2.78 8.28 1.00
N GLY A 72 -3.16 8.98 -0.06
CA GLY A 72 -2.50 10.22 -0.50
C GLY A 72 -2.52 10.39 -2.02
N GLU A 73 -1.40 10.80 -2.59
CA GLU A 73 -1.30 11.23 -3.98
C GLU A 73 -1.50 10.05 -4.97
N VAL A 74 -2.49 10.21 -5.85
CA VAL A 74 -2.88 9.16 -6.80
C VAL A 74 -1.74 8.81 -7.77
N VAL A 75 -1.08 9.81 -8.36
CA VAL A 75 -0.06 9.58 -9.39
C VAL A 75 1.14 8.84 -8.80
N SER A 76 1.60 9.27 -7.62
CA SER A 76 2.72 8.63 -6.91
C SER A 76 2.39 7.19 -6.51
N GLY A 77 1.17 6.95 -6.03
CA GLY A 77 0.74 5.60 -5.67
C GLY A 77 0.56 4.68 -6.88
N LEU A 78 -0.02 5.18 -7.99
CA LEU A 78 -0.15 4.40 -9.22
C LEU A 78 1.21 4.00 -9.81
N ALA A 79 2.23 4.84 -9.72
CA ALA A 79 3.58 4.48 -10.16
C ALA A 79 4.14 3.26 -9.40
N VAL A 80 3.90 3.18 -8.08
CA VAL A 80 4.29 2.01 -7.26
C VAL A 80 3.43 0.80 -7.60
N TYR A 81 2.12 0.99 -7.76
CA TYR A 81 1.20 -0.07 -8.17
C TYR A 81 1.65 -0.71 -9.49
N ASP A 82 1.86 0.10 -10.52
CA ASP A 82 2.28 -0.36 -11.83
C ASP A 82 3.62 -1.11 -11.77
N TYR A 83 4.57 -0.61 -10.98
CA TYR A 83 5.85 -1.29 -10.80
C TYR A 83 5.67 -2.67 -10.17
N ILE A 84 4.86 -2.79 -9.12
CA ILE A 84 4.55 -4.09 -8.50
C ILE A 84 3.91 -5.06 -9.51
N GLN A 85 3.02 -4.59 -10.41
CA GLN A 85 2.43 -5.44 -11.45
C GLN A 85 3.45 -5.92 -12.49
N LEU A 86 4.56 -5.19 -12.71
CA LEU A 86 5.63 -5.54 -13.64
C LEU A 86 6.72 -6.45 -13.04
N MET A 87 6.79 -6.54 -11.69
CA MET A 87 7.80 -7.33 -11.00
C MET A 87 7.60 -8.83 -11.23
N LYS A 88 8.71 -9.58 -11.22
CA LYS A 88 8.71 -11.05 -11.23
C LYS A 88 8.62 -11.60 -9.81
N ALA A 89 9.26 -10.93 -8.83
CA ALA A 89 9.12 -11.31 -7.43
C ALA A 89 7.67 -11.20 -6.99
N PRO A 90 7.06 -12.25 -6.42
CA PRO A 90 5.73 -12.15 -5.87
C PRO A 90 5.69 -11.14 -4.71
N VAL A 91 4.63 -10.34 -4.67
CA VAL A 91 4.42 -9.36 -3.59
C VAL A 91 3.19 -9.77 -2.78
N ARG A 92 3.40 -9.97 -1.49
CA ARG A 92 2.36 -10.13 -0.49
C ARG A 92 2.13 -8.80 0.20
N THR A 93 0.88 -8.36 0.31
CA THR A 93 0.51 -7.15 1.05
C THR A 93 -0.21 -7.52 2.34
N VAL A 94 0.13 -6.84 3.42
CA VAL A 94 -0.46 -7.08 4.75
C VAL A 94 -0.94 -5.77 5.35
N CYS A 95 -2.24 -5.62 5.54
CA CYS A 95 -2.80 -4.49 6.28
C CYS A 95 -2.58 -4.72 7.78
N ILE A 96 -1.78 -3.85 8.42
CA ILE A 96 -1.43 -3.93 9.86
C ILE A 96 -2.12 -2.87 10.73
N GLY A 97 -2.90 -2.01 10.13
CA GLY A 97 -3.68 -0.96 10.81
C GLY A 97 -4.79 -0.49 9.90
N THR A 98 -4.54 0.51 9.10
CA THR A 98 -5.46 1.02 8.09
C THR A 98 -4.79 1.00 6.72
N ALA A 99 -5.53 0.55 5.71
CA ALA A 99 -5.18 0.78 4.32
C ALA A 99 -6.32 1.54 3.65
N ALA A 100 -6.18 2.86 3.52
CA ALA A 100 -7.25 3.73 3.05
C ALA A 100 -6.88 4.42 1.74
N SER A 101 -7.88 4.69 0.89
CA SER A 101 -7.71 5.48 -0.33
C SER A 101 -6.57 4.89 -1.20
N MET A 102 -5.56 5.66 -1.55
CA MET A 102 -4.39 5.17 -2.30
C MET A 102 -3.63 4.04 -1.58
N GLY A 103 -3.66 4.00 -0.23
CA GLY A 103 -3.13 2.89 0.56
C GLY A 103 -3.88 1.57 0.32
N ALA A 104 -5.21 1.63 0.07
CA ALA A 104 -5.99 0.47 -0.32
C ALA A 104 -5.64 0.00 -1.75
N ILE A 105 -5.38 0.92 -2.66
CA ILE A 105 -4.94 0.58 -4.03
C ILE A 105 -3.57 -0.12 -4.00
N LEU A 106 -2.63 0.37 -3.17
CA LEU A 106 -1.35 -0.31 -2.97
C LEU A 106 -1.50 -1.67 -2.27
N PHE A 107 -2.48 -1.82 -1.38
CA PHE A 107 -2.83 -3.13 -0.83
C PHE A 107 -3.33 -4.09 -1.92
N LEU A 108 -4.12 -3.61 -2.87
CA LEU A 108 -4.61 -4.39 -4.00
C LEU A 108 -3.50 -4.78 -5.00
N ALA A 109 -2.32 -4.17 -4.94
CA ALA A 109 -1.20 -4.53 -5.81
C ALA A 109 -0.65 -5.93 -5.53
N GLY A 110 -0.80 -6.44 -4.30
CA GLY A 110 -0.33 -7.78 -3.92
C GLY A 110 -1.14 -8.93 -4.53
N GLN A 111 -0.47 -10.05 -4.81
CA GLN A 111 -1.14 -11.30 -5.18
C GLN A 111 -1.83 -11.91 -3.95
N ASN A 112 -1.14 -11.96 -2.82
CA ASN A 112 -1.68 -12.33 -1.53
C ASN A 112 -1.96 -11.05 -0.74
N ARG A 113 -3.21 -10.82 -0.39
CA ARG A 113 -3.69 -9.60 0.28
C ARG A 113 -4.29 -9.98 1.61
N GLU A 114 -3.53 -9.87 2.67
CA GLU A 114 -3.95 -10.31 4.00
C GLU A 114 -4.16 -9.14 4.96
N MET A 115 -5.02 -9.33 5.92
CA MET A 115 -5.34 -8.34 6.94
C MET A 115 -5.13 -8.92 8.34
N LEU A 116 -4.66 -8.12 9.29
CA LEU A 116 -4.83 -8.47 10.70
C LEU A 116 -6.31 -8.35 11.09
N ALA A 117 -6.75 -9.13 12.07
CA ALA A 117 -8.16 -9.30 12.41
C ALA A 117 -8.93 -8.00 12.73
N HIS A 118 -8.26 -6.98 13.24
CA HIS A 118 -8.86 -5.71 13.68
C HIS A 118 -8.48 -4.52 12.82
N THR A 119 -7.95 -4.75 11.63
CA THR A 119 -7.56 -3.70 10.68
C THR A 119 -8.73 -3.31 9.77
N ARG A 120 -8.56 -2.22 9.04
CA ARG A 120 -9.59 -1.67 8.17
C ARG A 120 -9.05 -1.33 6.79
N LEU A 121 -9.83 -1.63 5.77
CA LEU A 121 -9.68 -1.06 4.44
C LEU A 121 -10.71 0.06 4.24
N MET A 122 -10.36 1.06 3.46
CA MET A 122 -11.30 2.10 3.01
C MET A 122 -11.04 2.42 1.55
N ILE A 123 -12.11 2.40 0.78
CA ILE A 123 -12.12 2.83 -0.63
C ILE A 123 -13.11 3.97 -0.81
N HIS A 124 -12.75 4.92 -1.63
CA HIS A 124 -13.58 6.05 -2.02
C HIS A 124 -13.14 6.62 -3.37
N ASP A 125 -13.95 7.47 -3.97
CA ASP A 125 -13.58 8.20 -5.18
C ASP A 125 -12.42 9.17 -4.90
N PRO A 126 -11.54 9.41 -5.91
CA PRO A 126 -10.48 10.38 -5.75
C PRO A 126 -11.08 11.78 -5.53
N ALA A 127 -10.54 12.47 -4.54
CA ALA A 127 -10.94 13.83 -4.22
C ALA A 127 -9.82 14.82 -4.57
N TYR A 128 -10.20 16.08 -4.77
CA TYR A 128 -9.23 17.14 -4.95
C TYR A 128 -8.51 17.43 -3.62
N GLY A 129 -7.23 17.14 -3.59
CA GLY A 129 -6.43 17.13 -2.34
C GLY A 129 -5.92 18.49 -1.86
N GLY A 130 -6.34 19.60 -2.43
CA GLY A 130 -5.95 20.93 -1.95
C GLY A 130 -5.86 21.99 -3.04
N GLY A 131 -5.78 23.23 -2.60
CA GLY A 131 -5.75 24.42 -3.43
C GLY A 131 -7.06 25.19 -3.34
N ASP A 132 -6.97 26.50 -3.50
CA ASP A 132 -8.13 27.38 -3.49
C ASP A 132 -8.89 27.26 -4.81
N MET A 133 -10.16 26.88 -4.74
CA MET A 133 -11.08 26.87 -5.87
C MET A 133 -11.76 28.22 -6.09
N ALA A 134 -11.60 29.16 -5.14
CA ALA A 134 -12.19 30.48 -5.26
C ALA A 134 -11.59 31.27 -6.43
N GLY A 135 -12.45 31.94 -7.17
CA GLY A 135 -12.04 32.75 -8.34
C GLY A 135 -11.68 31.97 -9.60
N LYS A 136 -11.73 30.64 -9.60
CA LYS A 136 -11.51 29.84 -10.82
C LYS A 136 -12.65 29.98 -11.80
N LYS A 137 -12.31 30.05 -13.09
CA LYS A 137 -13.29 30.11 -14.18
C LYS A 137 -13.91 28.73 -14.45
N PRO A 138 -15.12 28.65 -15.04
CA PRO A 138 -15.78 27.37 -15.30
C PRO A 138 -14.93 26.36 -16.07
N HIS A 139 -14.14 26.77 -17.06
CA HIS A 139 -13.28 25.88 -17.83
C HIS A 139 -12.11 25.33 -16.99
N GLU A 140 -11.58 26.09 -16.01
CA GLU A 140 -10.54 25.65 -15.12
C GLU A 140 -11.09 24.61 -14.12
N LEU A 141 -12.31 24.83 -13.61
CA LEU A 141 -13.02 23.88 -12.76
C LEU A 141 -13.32 22.58 -13.53
N GLN A 142 -13.74 22.70 -14.79
CA GLN A 142 -13.99 21.54 -15.64
C GLN A 142 -12.73 20.69 -15.84
N MET A 143 -11.56 21.32 -16.04
CA MET A 143 -10.29 20.60 -16.15
C MET A 143 -9.96 19.78 -14.89
N TYR A 144 -10.29 20.27 -13.70
CA TYR A 144 -10.10 19.50 -12.45
C TYR A 144 -11.06 18.32 -12.37
N VAL A 145 -12.33 18.54 -12.73
CA VAL A 145 -13.35 17.48 -12.77
C VAL A 145 -12.93 16.39 -13.75
N ASP A 146 -12.45 16.76 -14.94
CA ASP A 146 -12.02 15.79 -15.95
C ASP A 146 -10.81 14.96 -15.47
N LYS A 147 -9.84 15.57 -14.79
CA LYS A 147 -8.72 14.85 -14.18
C LYS A 147 -9.18 13.89 -13.08
N LEU A 148 -10.10 14.33 -12.23
CA LEU A 148 -10.66 13.45 -11.18
C LEU A 148 -11.39 12.25 -11.78
N LYS A 149 -12.18 12.46 -12.85
CA LYS A 149 -12.86 11.37 -13.56
C LYS A 149 -11.91 10.37 -14.19
N GLN A 150 -10.80 10.84 -14.79
CA GLN A 150 -9.76 9.96 -15.30
C GLN A 150 -9.14 9.11 -14.18
N SER A 151 -8.81 9.73 -13.04
CA SER A 151 -8.29 9.00 -11.88
C SER A 151 -9.31 8.01 -11.30
N GLN A 152 -10.60 8.41 -11.26
CA GLN A 152 -11.70 7.57 -10.81
C GLN A 152 -11.83 6.31 -11.68
N GLU A 153 -11.80 6.47 -13.00
CA GLU A 153 -11.89 5.35 -13.94
C GLU A 153 -10.73 4.36 -13.76
N ILE A 154 -9.49 4.84 -13.61
CA ILE A 154 -8.31 4.00 -13.38
C ILE A 154 -8.44 3.23 -12.06
N ILE A 155 -8.75 3.94 -10.97
CA ILE A 155 -8.87 3.36 -9.62
C ILE A 155 -10.02 2.35 -9.57
N ALA A 156 -11.18 2.71 -10.13
CA ALA A 156 -12.33 1.81 -10.19
C ALA A 156 -12.02 0.56 -11.03
N GLY A 157 -11.28 0.71 -12.12
CA GLY A 157 -10.82 -0.42 -12.95
C GLY A 157 -9.92 -1.38 -12.16
N ILE A 158 -8.97 -0.86 -11.39
CA ILE A 158 -8.12 -1.69 -10.52
C ILE A 158 -8.96 -2.46 -9.49
N ILE A 159 -9.89 -1.76 -8.83
CA ILE A 159 -10.75 -2.40 -7.82
C ILE A 159 -11.64 -3.47 -8.48
N ALA A 160 -12.24 -3.17 -9.62
CA ALA A 160 -13.10 -4.10 -10.37
C ALA A 160 -12.32 -5.37 -10.79
N GLU A 161 -11.11 -5.21 -11.32
CA GLU A 161 -10.23 -6.34 -11.68
C GLU A 161 -9.93 -7.25 -10.50
N LYS A 162 -9.57 -6.66 -9.34
CA LYS A 162 -9.17 -7.42 -8.15
C LYS A 162 -10.34 -8.06 -7.40
N THR A 163 -11.55 -7.49 -7.53
CA THR A 163 -12.76 -7.98 -6.82
C THR A 163 -13.69 -8.82 -7.71
N GLY A 164 -13.55 -8.74 -9.03
CA GLY A 164 -14.45 -9.35 -9.99
C GLY A 164 -15.81 -8.67 -10.10
N LYS A 165 -15.95 -7.43 -9.57
CA LYS A 165 -17.18 -6.64 -9.64
C LYS A 165 -17.22 -5.78 -10.88
N THR A 166 -18.43 -5.31 -11.25
CA THR A 166 -18.61 -4.38 -12.35
C THR A 166 -18.14 -2.95 -12.00
N MET A 167 -17.84 -2.15 -13.00
CA MET A 167 -17.48 -0.73 -12.81
C MET A 167 -18.59 0.05 -12.11
N GLU A 168 -19.85 -0.25 -12.44
CA GLU A 168 -21.03 0.40 -11.85
C GLU A 168 -21.13 0.11 -10.36
N GLU A 169 -20.93 -1.16 -9.94
CA GLU A 169 -20.91 -1.55 -8.53
C GLU A 169 -19.78 -0.84 -7.77
N ILE A 170 -18.60 -0.67 -8.41
CA ILE A 170 -17.48 0.03 -7.79
C ILE A 170 -17.78 1.53 -7.67
N TYR A 171 -18.27 2.20 -8.72
CA TYR A 171 -18.65 3.62 -8.67
C TYR A 171 -19.70 3.92 -7.59
N GLU A 172 -20.69 3.03 -7.44
CA GLU A 172 -21.68 3.17 -6.37
C GLU A 172 -21.03 3.02 -4.99
N LYS A 173 -20.10 2.07 -4.87
CA LYS A 173 -19.43 1.76 -3.60
C LYS A 173 -18.41 2.82 -3.19
N THR A 174 -17.70 3.43 -4.14
CA THR A 174 -16.67 4.45 -3.89
C THR A 174 -17.21 5.86 -3.78
N ARG A 175 -18.46 6.09 -4.17
CA ARG A 175 -19.12 7.40 -4.10
C ARG A 175 -19.06 8.03 -2.71
N GLU A 176 -19.11 7.20 -1.68
CA GLU A 176 -18.91 7.58 -0.29
C GLU A 176 -17.78 6.75 0.32
N ASP A 177 -17.19 7.23 1.41
CA ASP A 177 -16.16 6.49 2.13
C ASP A 177 -16.68 5.13 2.58
N SER A 178 -16.21 4.08 1.95
CA SER A 178 -16.62 2.71 2.23
C SER A 178 -15.56 1.97 3.02
N TYR A 179 -15.88 1.66 4.26
CA TYR A 179 -15.00 0.95 5.20
C TYR A 179 -15.33 -0.54 5.24
N PHE A 180 -14.27 -1.35 5.36
CA PHE A 180 -14.36 -2.82 5.45
C PHE A 180 -13.49 -3.31 6.61
N ASN A 181 -14.04 -4.14 7.47
CA ASN A 181 -13.24 -4.99 8.34
C ASN A 181 -12.66 -6.17 7.56
N ALA A 182 -11.80 -7.00 8.19
CA ALA A 182 -11.11 -8.07 7.49
C ALA A 182 -12.05 -9.11 6.83
N LYS A 183 -13.17 -9.43 7.47
CA LYS A 183 -14.16 -10.38 6.93
C LYS A 183 -14.91 -9.78 5.74
N GLU A 184 -15.40 -8.56 5.89
CA GLU A 184 -16.10 -7.82 4.83
C GLU A 184 -15.18 -7.59 3.61
N ALA A 185 -13.89 -7.32 3.84
CA ALA A 185 -12.92 -7.16 2.77
C ALA A 185 -12.71 -8.46 1.96
N ILE A 186 -12.70 -9.61 2.63
CA ILE A 186 -12.62 -10.92 1.96
C ILE A 186 -13.90 -11.19 1.18
N GLU A 187 -15.08 -10.99 1.79
CA GLU A 187 -16.37 -11.20 1.15
C GLU A 187 -16.56 -10.30 -0.07
N TYR A 188 -16.06 -9.08 -0.01
CA TYR A 188 -16.11 -8.13 -1.12
C TYR A 188 -15.09 -8.45 -2.23
N GLY A 189 -14.02 -9.23 -1.93
CA GLY A 189 -12.94 -9.59 -2.84
C GLY A 189 -11.70 -8.66 -2.77
N LEU A 190 -11.68 -7.71 -1.84
CA LEU A 190 -10.54 -6.82 -1.63
C LEU A 190 -9.36 -7.56 -0.98
N ALA A 191 -9.62 -8.41 0.01
CA ALA A 191 -8.61 -9.21 0.68
C ALA A 191 -8.72 -10.70 0.29
N THR A 192 -7.62 -11.44 0.41
CA THR A 192 -7.56 -12.89 0.17
C THR A 192 -7.56 -13.71 1.46
N GLY A 193 -7.27 -13.10 2.61
CA GLY A 193 -7.22 -13.81 3.88
C GLY A 193 -6.98 -12.93 5.09
N ILE A 194 -7.04 -13.58 6.25
CA ILE A 194 -6.63 -13.00 7.54
C ILE A 194 -5.32 -13.65 7.95
N VAL A 195 -4.37 -12.83 8.42
CA VAL A 195 -3.08 -13.33 8.91
C VAL A 195 -3.32 -14.30 10.09
N ASN A 196 -2.90 -15.54 9.93
CA ASN A 196 -2.95 -16.57 10.97
C ASN A 196 -1.55 -16.86 11.49
N CYS A 197 -1.40 -17.04 12.79
CA CYS A 197 -0.12 -17.36 13.45
C CYS A 197 0.56 -18.63 12.94
N THR A 198 -0.14 -19.49 12.20
CA THR A 198 0.39 -20.74 11.68
C THR A 198 1.28 -20.56 10.43
N ASN A 199 1.17 -19.43 9.74
CA ASN A 199 1.93 -19.21 8.49
C ASN A 199 3.14 -18.27 8.65
N ASN A 200 3.33 -17.64 9.80
CA ASN A 200 4.44 -16.71 10.05
C ASN A 200 5.44 -17.27 11.06
N ARG A 201 5.94 -18.48 10.84
CA ARG A 201 7.16 -18.92 11.52
C ARG A 201 8.38 -18.47 10.70
N VAL A 202 8.77 -17.21 10.84
CA VAL A 202 10.14 -16.80 10.53
C VAL A 202 10.99 -17.32 11.69
N PHE A 203 11.61 -18.47 11.51
CA PHE A 203 12.68 -18.90 12.39
C PHE A 203 13.91 -18.09 12.03
N LEU A 204 14.40 -17.32 13.00
CA LEU A 204 15.75 -16.79 12.99
C LEU A 204 16.69 -18.00 13.17
N GLU A 205 17.23 -18.53 12.07
CA GLU A 205 18.40 -19.40 12.08
C GLU A 205 19.66 -18.58 11.94
#